data_faa306bd63990ba681090ffa2a4fe4b7
#
_entry.id   faa306bd63990ba681090ffa2a4fe4b7
#
_cell.length_a   1.000
_cell.length_b   1.000
_cell.length_c   1.000
_cell.angle_alpha   90.00
_cell.angle_beta   90.00
_cell.angle_gamma   90.00
#
_symmetry.space_group_name_H-M   'P 1'
#
loop_
_entity.id
_entity.type
_entity.pdbx_description
1 polymer ?
#
loop_
_entity_poly.entity_id
_entity_poly.type
_entity_poly.pdbx_seq_one_letter_code
_entity_poly.pdbx_strand_id
1 'polypeptide(L)'
;MNEFEIDNYIDDRLNNQIKWYDQKSLHHQRWFKALKSAAITFGILIPITSCFLHEYFKLFSVILSSGILFCEGMISLCNHQKNWIEYRKTSELLKQEKYMYLLKSGVYRDEKYPNITLVERCETIISNENINWANLQTNNDKKEN
;
A
#
# COMPACT_ATOMS: atom_id res chain seq x y z
N MET A 1 20.21 -17.49 20.71
CA MET A 1 20.36 -16.99 19.32
C MET A 1 21.66 -16.17 19.29
N ASN A 2 22.65 -16.62 18.53
CA ASN A 2 23.98 -16.00 18.47
C ASN A 2 23.91 -14.70 17.68
N GLU A 3 24.89 -13.77 17.85
CA GLU A 3 24.96 -12.50 17.07
C GLU A 3 24.93 -12.75 15.56
N PHE A 4 25.61 -13.76 15.08
CA PHE A 4 25.61 -14.16 13.67
C PHE A 4 24.21 -14.59 13.15
N GLU A 5 23.43 -15.26 13.94
CA GLU A 5 22.07 -15.70 13.55
C GLU A 5 21.10 -14.52 13.46
N ILE A 6 21.22 -13.53 14.34
CA ILE A 6 20.37 -12.33 14.29
C ILE A 6 20.74 -11.42 13.12
N ASP A 7 22.01 -11.26 12.82
CA ASP A 7 22.48 -10.48 11.67
C ASP A 7 21.97 -11.10 10.36
N ASN A 8 22.04 -12.41 10.21
CA ASN A 8 21.44 -13.11 9.07
C ASN A 8 19.92 -12.92 8.99
N TYR A 9 19.20 -12.99 10.12
CA TYR A 9 17.77 -12.71 10.13
C TYR A 9 17.45 -11.28 9.68
N ILE A 10 18.20 -10.30 10.16
CA ILE A 10 18.01 -8.89 9.78
C ILE A 10 18.26 -8.70 8.29
N ASP A 11 19.33 -9.28 7.73
CA ASP A 11 19.72 -9.07 6.33
C ASP A 11 18.88 -9.89 5.37
N ASP A 12 18.68 -11.18 5.63
CA ASP A 12 18.01 -12.08 4.68
C ASP A 12 16.48 -12.06 4.83
N ARG A 13 15.96 -11.85 6.04
CA ARG A 13 14.52 -11.88 6.28
C ARG A 13 13.93 -10.48 6.42
N LEU A 14 14.37 -9.71 7.43
CA LEU A 14 13.74 -8.45 7.79
C LEU A 14 13.93 -7.38 6.70
N ASN A 15 15.15 -7.18 6.20
CA ASN A 15 15.43 -6.20 5.15
C ASN A 15 14.71 -6.53 3.84
N ASN A 16 14.62 -7.81 3.48
CA ASN A 16 13.88 -8.24 2.29
C ASN A 16 12.37 -8.01 2.43
N GLN A 17 11.79 -8.27 3.61
CA GLN A 17 10.37 -7.98 3.89
C GLN A 17 10.10 -6.47 3.81
N ILE A 18 10.91 -5.64 4.45
CA ILE A 18 10.80 -4.17 4.38
C ILE A 18 10.82 -3.70 2.93
N LYS A 19 11.80 -4.18 2.14
CA LYS A 19 11.93 -3.82 0.72
C LYS A 19 10.72 -4.26 -0.10
N TRP A 20 10.20 -5.46 0.16
CA TRP A 20 9.02 -5.98 -0.51
C TRP A 20 7.78 -5.11 -0.23
N TYR A 21 7.53 -4.77 1.05
CA TYR A 21 6.41 -3.90 1.44
C TYR A 21 6.56 -2.50 0.84
N ASP A 22 7.75 -1.91 0.84
CA ASP A 22 8.01 -0.61 0.20
C ASP A 22 7.71 -0.65 -1.31
N GLN A 23 8.17 -1.68 -2.01
CA GLN A 23 7.92 -1.83 -3.45
C GLN A 23 6.44 -2.01 -3.77
N LYS A 24 5.73 -2.83 -3.00
CA LYS A 24 4.28 -3.02 -3.14
C LYS A 24 3.50 -1.73 -2.86
N SER A 25 3.86 -1.03 -1.78
CA SER A 25 3.29 0.28 -1.47
C SER A 25 3.47 1.27 -2.62
N LEU A 26 4.69 1.43 -3.14
CA LEU A 26 4.98 2.33 -4.26
C LEU A 26 4.22 1.95 -5.54
N HIS A 27 4.09 0.66 -5.83
CA HIS A 27 3.33 0.17 -6.98
C HIS A 27 1.86 0.62 -6.89
N HIS A 28 1.17 0.31 -5.79
CA HIS A 28 -0.23 0.69 -5.59
C HIS A 28 -0.42 2.22 -5.54
N GLN A 29 0.51 2.96 -4.94
CA GLN A 29 0.48 4.41 -4.90
C GLN A 29 0.59 5.03 -6.31
N ARG A 30 1.47 4.50 -7.17
CA ARG A 30 1.63 5.00 -8.55
C ARG A 30 0.36 4.79 -9.36
N TRP A 31 -0.23 3.59 -9.28
CA TRP A 31 -1.49 3.28 -9.97
C TRP A 31 -2.64 4.16 -9.48
N PHE A 32 -2.79 4.30 -8.16
CA PHE A 32 -3.81 5.20 -7.60
C PHE A 32 -3.66 6.63 -8.10
N LYS A 33 -2.46 7.19 -8.03
CA LYS A 33 -2.19 8.56 -8.49
C LYS A 33 -2.41 8.71 -9.99
N ALA A 34 -2.00 7.74 -10.81
CA ALA A 34 -2.17 7.79 -12.26
C ALA A 34 -3.65 7.78 -12.66
N LEU A 35 -4.43 6.84 -12.13
CA LEU A 35 -5.87 6.74 -12.41
C LEU A 35 -6.62 7.97 -11.91
N LYS A 36 -6.31 8.47 -10.72
CA LYS A 36 -6.94 9.67 -10.16
C LYS A 36 -6.59 10.93 -10.97
N SER A 37 -5.33 11.07 -11.38
CA SER A 37 -4.91 12.16 -12.26
C SER A 37 -5.62 12.10 -13.62
N ALA A 38 -5.74 10.91 -14.21
CA ALA A 38 -6.46 10.74 -15.48
C ALA A 38 -7.96 11.12 -15.34
N ALA A 39 -8.63 10.67 -14.28
CA ALA A 39 -10.03 11.03 -14.03
C ALA A 39 -10.23 12.55 -13.89
N ILE A 40 -9.34 13.23 -13.16
CA ILE A 40 -9.37 14.70 -13.01
C ILE A 40 -9.13 15.39 -14.36
N THR A 41 -8.16 14.92 -15.14
CA THR A 41 -7.86 15.48 -16.46
C THR A 41 -9.05 15.35 -17.41
N PHE A 42 -9.70 14.18 -17.46
CA PHE A 42 -10.91 13.99 -18.24
C PHE A 42 -12.03 14.93 -17.80
N GLY A 43 -12.21 15.13 -16.48
CA GLY A 43 -13.20 16.05 -15.93
C GLY A 43 -12.97 17.52 -16.37
N ILE A 44 -11.71 17.96 -16.41
CA ILE A 44 -11.34 19.30 -16.85
C ILE A 44 -11.56 19.47 -18.37
N LEU A 45 -11.31 18.42 -19.15
CA LEU A 45 -11.46 18.49 -20.61
C LEU A 45 -12.91 18.62 -21.06
N ILE A 46 -13.91 18.13 -20.29
CA ILE A 46 -15.32 18.21 -20.67
C ILE A 46 -15.78 19.67 -20.91
N PRO A 47 -15.62 20.62 -19.98
CA PRO A 47 -16.01 22.02 -20.23
C PRO A 47 -15.18 22.69 -21.33
N ILE A 48 -13.91 22.31 -21.50
CA ILE A 48 -13.05 22.83 -22.56
C ILE A 48 -13.60 22.42 -23.93
N THR A 49 -13.97 21.15 -24.11
CA THR A 49 -14.53 20.66 -25.39
C THR A 49 -15.84 21.33 -25.72
N SER A 50 -16.65 21.73 -24.73
CA SER A 50 -17.91 22.48 -24.97
C SER A 50 -17.69 23.84 -25.61
N CYS A 51 -16.54 24.50 -25.33
CA CYS A 51 -16.23 25.80 -25.85
C CYS A 51 -15.70 25.76 -27.31
N PHE A 52 -14.94 24.70 -27.66
CA PHE A 52 -14.20 24.64 -28.93
C PHE A 52 -14.79 23.66 -29.94
N LEU A 53 -15.54 22.66 -29.54
CA LEU A 53 -16.00 21.54 -30.37
C LEU A 53 -17.53 21.45 -30.41
N HIS A 54 -18.19 22.52 -30.81
CA HIS A 54 -19.65 22.63 -30.76
C HIS A 54 -20.41 21.47 -31.44
N GLU A 55 -19.98 21.05 -32.62
CA GLU A 55 -20.61 19.92 -33.34
C GLU A 55 -20.33 18.55 -32.77
N TYR A 56 -19.09 18.32 -32.24
CA TYR A 56 -18.65 17.03 -31.73
C TYR A 56 -18.70 16.92 -30.19
N PHE A 57 -19.16 17.97 -29.51
CA PHE A 57 -19.19 18.04 -28.05
C PHE A 57 -19.87 16.83 -27.42
N LYS A 58 -21.03 16.39 -27.95
CA LYS A 58 -21.76 15.23 -27.40
C LYS A 58 -20.91 13.96 -27.42
N LEU A 59 -20.23 13.68 -28.51
CA LEU A 59 -19.38 12.51 -28.66
C LEU A 59 -18.19 12.54 -27.69
N PHE A 60 -17.48 13.67 -27.65
CA PHE A 60 -16.33 13.83 -26.75
C PHE A 60 -16.71 13.78 -25.28
N SER A 61 -17.85 14.38 -24.89
CA SER A 61 -18.32 14.35 -23.51
C SER A 61 -18.69 12.92 -23.05
N VAL A 62 -19.29 12.11 -23.93
CA VAL A 62 -19.58 10.69 -23.62
C VAL A 62 -18.29 9.89 -23.43
N ILE A 63 -17.31 10.04 -24.32
CA ILE A 63 -16.02 9.33 -24.22
C ILE A 63 -15.28 9.72 -22.94
N LEU A 64 -15.18 11.03 -22.64
CA LEU A 64 -14.49 11.52 -21.45
C LEU A 64 -15.19 11.08 -20.16
N SER A 65 -16.53 11.15 -20.12
CA SER A 65 -17.31 10.69 -18.96
C SER A 65 -17.16 9.19 -18.74
N SER A 66 -17.15 8.38 -19.80
CA SER A 66 -16.92 6.94 -19.72
C SER A 66 -15.50 6.65 -19.19
N GLY A 67 -14.51 7.44 -19.61
CA GLY A 67 -13.14 7.37 -19.10
C GLY A 67 -13.03 7.65 -17.60
N ILE A 68 -13.78 8.63 -17.09
CA ILE A 68 -13.85 8.93 -15.65
C ILE A 68 -14.43 7.73 -14.89
N LEU A 69 -15.58 7.21 -15.34
CA LEU A 69 -16.21 6.06 -14.70
C LEU A 69 -15.30 4.83 -14.69
N PHE A 70 -14.57 4.60 -15.78
CA PHE A 70 -13.59 3.52 -15.84
C PHE A 70 -12.47 3.70 -14.82
N CYS A 71 -11.87 4.89 -14.75
CA CYS A 71 -10.80 5.17 -13.79
C CYS A 71 -11.28 5.00 -12.33
N GLU A 72 -12.43 5.56 -11.97
CA GLU A 72 -12.99 5.43 -10.62
C GLU A 72 -13.39 3.98 -10.31
N GLY A 73 -13.93 3.26 -11.27
CA GLY A 73 -14.23 1.83 -11.16
C GLY A 73 -12.96 1.00 -10.86
N MET A 74 -11.89 1.24 -11.60
CA MET A 74 -10.60 0.57 -11.37
C MET A 74 -9.99 0.90 -9.99
N ILE A 75 -10.08 2.15 -9.54
CA ILE A 75 -9.63 2.56 -8.20
C ILE A 75 -10.42 1.81 -7.13
N SER A 76 -11.74 1.70 -7.28
CA SER A 76 -12.61 1.01 -6.35
C SER A 76 -12.37 -0.50 -6.31
N LEU A 77 -12.33 -1.16 -7.47
CA LEU A 77 -12.12 -2.61 -7.58
C LEU A 77 -10.76 -3.05 -7.04
N CYS A 78 -9.70 -2.34 -7.42
CA CYS A 78 -8.33 -2.72 -7.03
C CYS A 78 -7.93 -2.25 -5.63
N ASN A 79 -8.75 -1.47 -4.94
CA ASN A 79 -8.47 -0.94 -3.60
C ASN A 79 -7.05 -0.33 -3.45
N HIS A 80 -6.54 0.27 -4.54
CA HIS A 80 -5.15 0.76 -4.59
C HIS A 80 -4.81 1.71 -3.44
N GLN A 81 -5.73 2.60 -3.06
CA GLN A 81 -5.51 3.56 -1.97
C GLN A 81 -5.32 2.84 -0.63
N LYS A 82 -6.16 1.87 -0.32
CA LYS A 82 -6.08 1.13 0.94
C LYS A 82 -4.81 0.29 1.00
N ASN A 83 -4.52 -0.44 -0.08
CA ASN A 83 -3.37 -1.34 -0.14
C ASN A 83 -2.04 -0.58 0.03
N TRP A 84 -1.85 0.58 -0.65
CA TRP A 84 -0.59 1.31 -0.49
C TRP A 84 -0.39 1.87 0.93
N ILE A 85 -1.48 2.27 1.61
CA ILE A 85 -1.42 2.76 2.99
C ILE A 85 -1.04 1.64 3.95
N GLU A 86 -1.67 0.46 3.83
CA GLU A 86 -1.38 -0.69 4.70
C GLU A 86 0.05 -1.21 4.49
N TYR A 87 0.48 -1.40 3.24
CA TYR A 87 1.87 -1.81 2.96
C TYR A 87 2.89 -0.79 3.47
N ARG A 88 2.61 0.51 3.31
CA ARG A 88 3.48 1.56 3.84
C ARG A 88 3.57 1.52 5.35
N LYS A 89 2.44 1.36 6.04
CA LYS A 89 2.37 1.24 7.49
C LYS A 89 3.19 0.06 8.00
N THR A 90 3.01 -1.11 7.39
CA THR A 90 3.76 -2.32 7.77
C THR A 90 5.27 -2.15 7.57
N SER A 91 5.68 -1.59 6.43
CA SER A 91 7.10 -1.29 6.18
C SER A 91 7.68 -0.34 7.23
N GLU A 92 6.99 0.74 7.58
CA GLU A 92 7.47 1.70 8.57
C GLU A 92 7.51 1.10 10.00
N LEU A 93 6.55 0.24 10.36
CA LEU A 93 6.58 -0.49 11.64
C LEU A 93 7.80 -1.43 11.72
N LEU A 94 8.08 -2.18 10.66
CA LEU A 94 9.26 -3.07 10.63
C LEU A 94 10.57 -2.27 10.70
N LYS A 95 10.67 -1.13 10.01
CA LYS A 95 11.82 -0.22 10.12
C LYS A 95 11.98 0.32 11.53
N GLN A 96 10.88 0.72 12.16
CA GLN A 96 10.87 1.21 13.53
C GLN A 96 11.41 0.16 14.51
N GLU A 97 10.91 -1.09 14.45
CA GLU A 97 11.38 -2.18 15.30
C GLU A 97 12.89 -2.43 15.09
N LYS A 98 13.34 -2.48 13.84
CA LYS A 98 14.76 -2.63 13.51
C LYS A 98 15.62 -1.54 14.14
N TYR A 99 15.24 -0.26 14.00
CA TYR A 99 16.01 0.85 14.56
C TYR A 99 15.96 0.88 16.08
N MET A 100 14.83 0.56 16.70
CA MET A 100 14.72 0.46 18.17
C MET A 100 15.63 -0.63 18.72
N TYR A 101 15.71 -1.77 18.05
CA TYR A 101 16.63 -2.86 18.40
C TYR A 101 18.10 -2.42 18.27
N LEU A 102 18.51 -1.86 17.11
CA LEU A 102 19.88 -1.43 16.86
C LEU A 102 20.36 -0.35 17.85
N LEU A 103 19.48 0.55 18.24
CA LEU A 103 19.78 1.64 19.18
C LEU A 103 19.51 1.26 20.66
N LYS A 104 19.16 0.02 20.94
CA LYS A 104 18.82 -0.47 22.27
C LYS A 104 17.84 0.47 23.00
N SER A 105 16.79 0.88 22.29
CA SER A 105 15.80 1.86 22.79
C SER A 105 14.41 1.23 22.97
N GLY A 106 13.53 1.93 23.70
CA GLY A 106 12.18 1.46 23.95
C GLY A 106 12.17 0.13 24.69
N VAL A 107 11.47 -0.87 24.15
CA VAL A 107 11.34 -2.21 24.75
C VAL A 107 12.67 -2.98 24.81
N TYR A 108 13.66 -2.61 24.01
CA TYR A 108 14.96 -3.29 23.94
C TYR A 108 15.99 -2.76 24.93
N ARG A 109 15.68 -1.69 25.72
CA ARG A 109 16.65 -1.05 26.62
C ARG A 109 17.10 -1.98 27.74
N ASP A 110 16.15 -2.63 28.39
CA ASP A 110 16.38 -3.49 29.56
C ASP A 110 15.97 -4.93 29.28
N GLU A 111 15.80 -5.30 28.01
CA GLU A 111 15.37 -6.62 27.60
C GLU A 111 16.49 -7.65 27.77
N LYS A 112 16.20 -8.76 28.42
CA LYS A 112 17.16 -9.84 28.66
C LYS A 112 17.51 -10.63 27.39
N TYR A 113 16.54 -10.75 26.47
CA TYR A 113 16.66 -11.51 25.23
C TYR A 113 16.25 -10.68 24.01
N PRO A 114 16.94 -9.57 23.71
CA PRO A 114 16.50 -8.61 22.68
C PRO A 114 16.39 -9.22 21.28
N ASN A 115 17.23 -10.22 20.97
CA ASN A 115 17.21 -10.91 19.68
C ASN A 115 15.90 -11.69 19.46
N ILE A 116 15.43 -12.40 20.50
CA ILE A 116 14.18 -13.16 20.44
C ILE A 116 13.00 -12.21 20.33
N THR A 117 12.99 -11.17 21.15
CA THR A 117 11.96 -10.14 21.15
C THR A 117 11.84 -9.44 19.79
N LEU A 118 12.96 -9.16 19.10
CA LEU A 118 12.93 -8.59 17.75
C LEU A 118 12.21 -9.53 16.77
N VAL A 119 12.60 -10.80 16.74
CA VAL A 119 12.01 -11.78 15.82
C VAL A 119 10.51 -11.92 16.07
N GLU A 120 10.10 -12.11 17.34
CA GLU A 120 8.68 -12.27 17.71
C GLU A 120 7.84 -11.05 17.31
N ARG A 121 8.34 -9.84 17.55
CA ARG A 121 7.62 -8.62 17.19
C ARG A 121 7.54 -8.42 15.69
N CYS A 122 8.63 -8.63 14.96
CA CYS A 122 8.64 -8.52 13.50
C CYS A 122 7.70 -9.55 12.83
N GLU A 123 7.76 -10.83 13.26
CA GLU A 123 6.89 -11.87 12.72
C GLU A 123 5.42 -11.64 13.12
N THR A 124 5.14 -11.07 14.29
CA THR A 124 3.79 -10.66 14.68
C THR A 124 3.24 -9.55 13.77
N ILE A 125 4.04 -8.54 13.43
CA ILE A 125 3.64 -7.47 12.49
C ILE A 125 3.31 -8.05 11.12
N ILE A 126 4.16 -8.93 10.59
CA ILE A 126 3.97 -9.60 9.29
C ILE A 126 2.73 -10.49 9.30
N SER A 127 2.53 -11.27 10.36
CA SER A 127 1.37 -12.17 10.51
C SER A 127 0.06 -11.40 10.61
N ASN A 128 0.02 -10.32 11.37
CA ASN A 128 -1.18 -9.48 11.52
C ASN A 128 -1.59 -8.82 10.20
N GLU A 129 -0.64 -8.42 9.37
CA GLU A 129 -0.92 -7.90 8.04
C GLU A 129 -1.56 -8.97 7.16
N ASN A 130 -1.02 -10.18 7.13
CA ASN A 130 -1.56 -11.30 6.37
C ASN A 130 -2.99 -11.68 6.79
N ILE A 131 -3.28 -11.68 8.10
CA ILE A 131 -4.62 -11.95 8.65
C ILE A 131 -5.60 -10.84 8.25
N ASN A 132 -5.20 -9.58 8.35
CA ASN A 132 -6.02 -8.45 7.95
C ASN A 132 -6.36 -8.51 6.45
N TRP A 133 -5.41 -8.91 5.62
CA TRP A 133 -5.61 -9.08 4.19
C TRP A 133 -6.63 -10.18 3.87
N ALA A 134 -6.53 -11.34 4.52
CA ALA A 134 -7.48 -12.45 4.38
C ALA A 134 -8.91 -12.03 4.81
N ASN A 135 -9.05 -11.32 5.92
CA ASN A 135 -10.34 -10.82 6.41
C ASN A 135 -10.97 -9.78 5.46
N LEU A 136 -10.16 -8.96 4.80
CA LEU A 136 -10.64 -7.96 3.84
C LEU A 136 -11.18 -8.61 2.57
N GLN A 137 -10.54 -9.66 2.06
CA GLN A 137 -11.05 -10.42 0.92
C GLN A 137 -12.38 -11.09 1.26
N THR A 138 -12.46 -11.79 2.38
CA THR A 138 -13.69 -12.47 2.82
C THR A 138 -14.87 -11.52 3.03
N ASN A 139 -14.61 -10.27 3.48
CA ASN A 139 -15.67 -9.27 3.66
C ASN A 139 -16.13 -8.63 2.33
N ASN A 140 -15.28 -8.58 1.32
CA ASN A 140 -15.67 -8.14 -0.01
C ASN A 140 -16.57 -9.18 -0.69
N ASP A 141 -16.21 -10.47 -0.60
CA ASP A 141 -17.01 -11.58 -1.13
C ASP A 141 -18.42 -11.68 -0.48
N LYS A 142 -18.55 -11.27 0.79
CA LYS A 142 -19.84 -11.24 1.50
C LYS A 142 -20.71 -10.04 1.16
N LYS A 143 -20.19 -9.00 0.53
CA LYS A 143 -20.97 -7.82 0.10
C LYS A 143 -21.47 -7.95 -1.33
N GLU A 144 -20.95 -8.90 -2.10
CA GLU A 144 -21.36 -9.18 -3.48
C GLU A 144 -22.43 -10.28 -3.57
N ASN A 145 -22.77 -10.95 -2.47
CA ASN A 145 -23.89 -11.90 -2.34
C ASN A 145 -25.05 -11.30 -1.52
#